data_876684850e9aed476b4e48786e7b7d57
#
_entry.id   876684850e9aed476b4e48786e7b7d57
#
_cell.length_a   1.000
_cell.length_b   1.000
_cell.length_c   1.000
_cell.angle_alpha   90.00
_cell.angle_beta   90.00
_cell.angle_gamma   90.00
#
_symmetry.space_group_name_H-M   'P 1'
#
loop_
_entity.id
_entity.type
_entity.pdbx_description
1 polymer ?
#
loop_
_entity_poly.entity_id
_entity_poly.type
_entity_poly.pdbx_seq_one_letter_code
_entity_poly.pdbx_strand_id
1 'polypeptide(L)'
;MRCLLLSSIALWSITGAYALDEEHRHGKELLQKMCARCHSVGRTSASPNRQAPPFRSFSETKLYDSDFLQRLQDGYSSIHPAMPTFRFNRDDAEAVLNYMKAIQEPPKPGRK
;
A
#
# COMPACT_ATOMS: atom_id res chain seq x y z
N MET A 1 56.49 -5.11 -0.49
CA MET A 1 55.49 -4.34 0.26
C MET A 1 54.47 -3.75 -0.69
N ARG A 2 53.46 -4.49 -1.03
CA ARG A 2 52.30 -4.05 -1.87
C ARG A 2 51.13 -4.95 -1.51
N CYS A 3 49.92 -4.38 -1.50
CA CYS A 3 48.63 -5.03 -1.28
C CYS A 3 48.18 -5.14 0.17
N LEU A 4 47.43 -4.14 0.61
CA LEU A 4 46.34 -4.27 1.58
C LEU A 4 45.53 -2.96 1.62
N LEU A 5 44.68 -2.70 0.63
CA LEU A 5 43.62 -1.69 0.69
C LEU A 5 42.55 -1.98 -0.35
N LEU A 6 41.76 -3.04 -0.18
CA LEU A 6 40.50 -3.25 -0.92
C LEU A 6 39.61 -4.22 -0.15
N SER A 7 38.90 -3.76 0.86
CA SER A 7 37.77 -4.52 1.42
C SER A 7 37.01 -3.69 2.45
N SER A 8 36.27 -2.65 2.04
CA SER A 8 35.38 -1.94 2.97
C SER A 8 34.19 -1.24 2.30
N ILE A 9 33.64 -1.74 1.18
CA ILE A 9 32.53 -1.06 0.48
C ILE A 9 31.33 -2.00 0.21
N ALA A 10 31.06 -2.99 1.02
CA ALA A 10 29.98 -3.93 0.69
C ALA A 10 28.85 -4.11 1.74
N LEU A 11 28.73 -3.26 2.75
CA LEU A 11 27.75 -3.49 3.84
C LEU A 11 26.59 -2.49 3.97
N TRP A 12 26.41 -1.52 3.05
CA TRP A 12 25.39 -0.48 3.25
C TRP A 12 24.11 -0.62 2.43
N SER A 13 23.95 -1.66 1.62
CA SER A 13 22.80 -1.76 0.71
C SER A 13 21.63 -2.65 1.20
N ILE A 14 21.74 -3.32 2.33
CA ILE A 14 20.78 -4.35 2.74
C ILE A 14 19.67 -3.81 3.67
N THR A 15 19.92 -2.77 4.42
CA THR A 15 18.97 -2.26 5.43
C THR A 15 17.71 -1.62 4.84
N GLY A 16 17.80 -0.99 3.66
CA GLY A 16 16.65 -0.33 3.04
C GLY A 16 15.58 -1.30 2.52
N ALA A 17 15.97 -2.47 2.04
CA ALA A 17 15.03 -3.46 1.51
C ALA A 17 14.18 -4.10 2.61
N TYR A 18 14.77 -4.39 3.76
CA TYR A 18 14.03 -4.94 4.91
C TYR A 18 13.02 -3.94 5.50
N ALA A 19 13.36 -2.66 5.53
CA ALA A 19 12.46 -1.63 6.06
C ALA A 19 11.22 -1.46 5.20
N LEU A 20 11.35 -1.48 3.86
CA LEU A 20 10.22 -1.42 2.93
C LEU A 20 9.35 -2.67 2.99
N ASP A 21 9.94 -3.85 3.13
CA ASP A 21 9.21 -5.10 3.29
C ASP A 21 8.37 -5.10 4.58
N GLU A 22 8.93 -4.61 5.67
CA GLU A 22 8.23 -4.52 6.96
C GLU A 22 7.08 -3.52 6.91
N GLU A 23 7.27 -2.37 6.30
CA GLU A 23 6.23 -1.36 6.11
C GLU A 23 5.08 -1.89 5.23
N HIS A 24 5.39 -2.54 4.11
CA HIS A 24 4.39 -3.15 3.24
C HIS A 24 3.64 -4.29 3.96
N ARG A 25 4.33 -5.09 4.76
CA ARG A 25 3.71 -6.13 5.56
C ARG A 25 2.73 -5.54 6.57
N HIS A 26 3.14 -4.49 7.28
CA HIS A 26 2.29 -3.77 8.23
C HIS A 26 1.05 -3.18 7.55
N GLY A 27 1.21 -2.46 6.45
CA GLY A 27 0.09 -1.92 5.67
C GLY A 27 -0.88 -2.99 5.18
N LYS A 28 -0.36 -4.12 4.72
CA LYS A 28 -1.17 -5.27 4.32
C LYS A 28 -1.98 -5.85 5.49
N GLU A 29 -1.36 -6.04 6.64
CA GLU A 29 -2.02 -6.57 7.84
C GLU A 29 -3.16 -5.66 8.32
N LEU A 30 -2.95 -4.35 8.31
CA LEU A 30 -3.99 -3.38 8.62
C LEU A 30 -5.19 -3.50 7.68
N LEU A 31 -4.95 -3.56 6.37
CA LEU A 31 -6.00 -3.73 5.38
C LEU A 31 -6.71 -5.08 5.49
N GLN A 32 -5.98 -6.15 5.78
CA GLN A 32 -6.58 -7.47 6.02
C GLN A 32 -7.51 -7.45 7.24
N LYS A 33 -7.11 -6.79 8.29
CA LYS A 33 -7.90 -6.69 9.52
C LYS A 33 -9.15 -5.82 9.36
N MET A 34 -9.04 -4.71 8.64
CA MET A 34 -10.07 -3.68 8.61
C MET A 34 -10.93 -3.69 7.35
N CYS A 35 -10.41 -4.15 6.23
CA CYS A 35 -11.01 -3.97 4.90
C CYS A 35 -11.30 -5.28 4.16
N ALA A 36 -10.63 -6.39 4.51
CA ALA A 36 -10.71 -7.65 3.76
C ALA A 36 -12.08 -8.32 3.83
N ARG A 37 -12.94 -7.89 4.72
CA ARG A 37 -14.35 -8.37 4.78
C ARG A 37 -15.11 -8.04 3.51
N CYS A 38 -14.79 -6.94 2.85
CA CYS A 38 -15.47 -6.47 1.66
C CYS A 38 -14.53 -6.36 0.45
N HIS A 39 -13.29 -5.91 0.65
CA HIS A 39 -12.32 -5.66 -0.41
C HIS A 39 -11.30 -6.80 -0.55
N SER A 40 -10.90 -7.10 -1.77
CA SER A 40 -9.66 -7.84 -1.98
C SER A 40 -8.47 -6.95 -1.64
N VAL A 41 -7.64 -7.42 -0.74
CA VAL A 41 -6.44 -6.72 -0.29
C VAL A 41 -5.15 -7.25 -0.93
N GLY A 42 -5.24 -8.26 -1.76
CA GLY A 42 -4.11 -8.90 -2.44
C GLY A 42 -4.04 -8.60 -3.93
N ARG A 43 -3.07 -9.25 -4.58
CA ARG A 43 -2.80 -9.05 -6.02
C ARG A 43 -3.73 -9.80 -6.95
N THR A 44 -4.40 -10.86 -6.49
CA THR A 44 -5.06 -11.83 -7.39
C THR A 44 -6.49 -12.18 -7.01
N SER A 45 -6.87 -12.14 -5.75
CA SER A 45 -8.20 -12.57 -5.31
C SER A 45 -9.31 -11.59 -5.71
N ALA A 46 -10.53 -12.09 -5.86
CA ALA A 46 -11.71 -11.24 -6.01
C ALA A 46 -12.12 -10.64 -4.65
N SER A 47 -12.77 -9.48 -4.69
CA SER A 47 -13.38 -8.91 -3.49
C SER A 47 -14.57 -9.76 -3.02
N PRO A 48 -14.68 -10.06 -1.71
CA PRO A 48 -15.85 -10.76 -1.17
C PRO A 48 -17.16 -10.04 -1.47
N ASN A 49 -17.15 -8.72 -1.37
CA ASN A 49 -18.27 -7.89 -1.82
C ASN A 49 -18.01 -7.43 -3.26
N ARG A 50 -18.88 -7.82 -4.20
CA ARG A 50 -18.75 -7.48 -5.63
C ARG A 50 -18.80 -5.97 -5.91
N GLN A 51 -19.41 -5.19 -5.05
CA GLN A 51 -19.47 -3.72 -5.17
C GLN A 51 -18.22 -3.03 -4.60
N ALA A 52 -17.41 -3.73 -3.81
CA ALA A 52 -16.18 -3.20 -3.25
C ALA A 52 -15.02 -3.44 -4.23
N PRO A 53 -14.41 -2.40 -4.81
CA PRO A 53 -13.31 -2.61 -5.74
C PRO A 53 -12.09 -3.22 -5.04
N PRO A 54 -11.38 -4.15 -5.68
CA PRO A 54 -10.11 -4.63 -5.13
C PRO A 54 -9.09 -3.49 -5.08
N PHE A 55 -8.28 -3.43 -4.03
CA PHE A 55 -7.33 -2.33 -3.85
C PHE A 55 -6.28 -2.23 -4.96
N ARG A 56 -5.91 -3.35 -5.59
CA ARG A 56 -5.00 -3.35 -6.75
C ARG A 56 -5.54 -2.63 -7.99
N SER A 57 -6.83 -2.34 -8.04
CA SER A 57 -7.46 -1.64 -9.17
C SER A 57 -7.76 -0.16 -8.89
N PHE A 58 -7.26 0.38 -7.78
CA PHE A 58 -7.35 1.81 -7.52
C PHE A 58 -6.46 2.55 -8.52
N SER A 59 -6.97 3.65 -9.07
CA SER A 59 -6.17 4.41 -10.04
C SER A 59 -4.98 5.11 -9.38
N GLU A 60 -3.91 5.24 -10.13
CA GLU A 60 -2.75 6.03 -9.68
C GLU A 60 -3.17 7.45 -9.27
N THR A 61 -4.06 8.08 -10.03
CA THR A 61 -4.58 9.40 -9.70
C THR A 61 -5.19 9.48 -8.32
N LYS A 62 -5.88 8.41 -7.87
CA LYS A 62 -6.47 8.37 -6.53
C LYS A 62 -5.43 8.17 -5.43
N LEU A 63 -4.48 7.26 -5.63
CA LEU A 63 -3.46 6.93 -4.63
C LEU A 63 -2.35 7.99 -4.52
N TYR A 64 -2.14 8.78 -5.57
CA TYR A 64 -1.16 9.86 -5.59
C TYR A 64 -1.78 11.24 -5.37
N ASP A 65 -3.10 11.31 -5.12
CA ASP A 65 -3.75 12.51 -4.64
C ASP A 65 -3.22 12.86 -3.23
N SER A 66 -2.72 14.07 -3.07
CA SER A 66 -2.19 14.57 -1.79
C SER A 66 -3.21 14.48 -0.66
N ASP A 67 -4.50 14.62 -0.99
CA ASP A 67 -5.59 14.59 -0.02
C ASP A 67 -5.93 13.16 0.44
N PHE A 68 -5.53 12.14 -0.32
CA PHE A 68 -5.89 10.76 0.03
C PHE A 68 -5.26 10.32 1.36
N LEU A 69 -3.98 10.62 1.55
CA LEU A 69 -3.30 10.35 2.82
C LEU A 69 -3.95 11.11 3.99
N GLN A 70 -4.32 12.36 3.77
CA GLN A 70 -4.98 13.16 4.80
C GLN A 70 -6.34 12.59 5.16
N ARG A 71 -7.14 12.14 4.19
CA ARG A 71 -8.44 11.51 4.43
C ARG A 71 -8.32 10.21 5.22
N LEU A 72 -7.27 9.42 5.00
CA LEU A 72 -7.01 8.22 5.81
C LEU A 72 -6.79 8.56 7.29
N GLN A 73 -6.20 9.72 7.58
CA GLN A 73 -5.94 10.19 8.95
C GLN A 73 -7.15 10.86 9.58
N ASP A 74 -7.88 11.67 8.82
CA ASP A 74 -9.04 12.43 9.33
C ASP A 74 -10.30 11.57 9.49
N GLY A 75 -10.35 10.47 8.80
CA GLY A 75 -11.48 9.57 8.71
C GLY A 75 -12.02 9.50 7.29
N TYR A 76 -11.64 8.43 6.58
CA TYR A 76 -12.14 8.19 5.25
C TYR A 76 -13.61 7.80 5.30
N SER A 77 -14.45 8.62 4.69
CA SER A 77 -15.86 8.34 4.49
C SER A 77 -16.11 8.12 3.00
N SER A 78 -16.64 6.97 2.67
CA SER A 78 -17.10 6.67 1.32
C SER A 78 -18.52 7.18 1.11
N ILE A 79 -18.85 7.51 -0.13
CA ILE A 79 -20.25 7.72 -0.55
C ILE A 79 -21.08 6.43 -0.47
N HIS A 80 -20.44 5.27 -0.28
CA HIS A 80 -21.10 3.99 -0.21
C HIS A 80 -21.63 3.74 1.22
N PRO A 81 -22.96 3.61 1.43
CA PRO A 81 -23.54 3.51 2.77
C PRO A 81 -23.05 2.30 3.58
N ALA A 82 -22.67 1.23 2.90
CA ALA A 82 -22.21 -0.01 3.54
C ALA A 82 -20.73 0.04 3.95
N MET A 83 -19.96 1.02 3.52
CA MET A 83 -18.56 1.16 3.88
C MET A 83 -18.44 1.92 5.21
N PRO A 84 -17.92 1.30 6.27
CA PRO A 84 -17.75 2.01 7.54
C PRO A 84 -16.70 3.11 7.43
N THR A 85 -16.86 4.14 8.26
CA THR A 85 -15.82 5.15 8.44
C THR A 85 -14.67 4.56 9.26
N PHE A 86 -13.45 4.78 8.83
CA PHE A 86 -12.24 4.35 9.54
C PHE A 86 -11.21 5.46 9.54
N ARG A 87 -10.28 5.38 10.48
CA ARG A 87 -9.25 6.39 10.72
C ARG A 87 -7.93 5.70 11.07
N PHE A 88 -6.85 6.15 10.47
CA PHE A 88 -5.49 5.70 10.77
C PHE A 88 -4.68 6.81 11.43
N ASN A 89 -3.73 6.46 12.29
CA ASN A 89 -2.66 7.38 12.62
C ASN A 89 -1.77 7.59 11.39
N ARG A 90 -0.81 8.50 11.46
CA ARG A 90 0.01 8.86 10.31
C ARG A 90 0.83 7.69 9.76
N ASP A 91 1.52 6.98 10.64
CA ASP A 91 2.42 5.88 10.25
C ASP A 91 1.63 4.72 9.61
N ASP A 92 0.48 4.38 10.19
CA ASP A 92 -0.42 3.39 9.63
C ASP A 92 -1.01 3.82 8.28
N ALA A 93 -1.36 5.09 8.12
CA ALA A 93 -1.87 5.63 6.87
C ALA A 93 -0.81 5.58 5.76
N GLU A 94 0.43 5.92 6.08
CA GLU A 94 1.56 5.82 5.14
C GLU A 94 1.84 4.37 4.75
N ALA A 95 1.89 3.44 5.70
CA ALA A 95 2.08 2.02 5.44
C ALA A 95 0.97 1.43 4.55
N VAL A 96 -0.28 1.74 4.84
CA VAL A 96 -1.43 1.34 4.02
C VAL A 96 -1.32 1.89 2.61
N LEU A 97 -1.04 3.18 2.46
CA LEU A 97 -0.92 3.82 1.15
C LEU A 97 0.24 3.24 0.33
N ASN A 98 1.40 3.03 0.95
CA ASN A 98 2.58 2.47 0.28
C ASN A 98 2.35 1.02 -0.16
N TYR A 99 1.71 0.21 0.68
CA TYR A 99 1.30 -1.14 0.27
C TYR A 99 0.31 -1.10 -0.90
N MET A 100 -0.73 -0.26 -0.84
CA MET A 100 -1.71 -0.13 -1.94
C MET A 100 -1.04 0.27 -3.25
N LYS A 101 -0.09 1.21 -3.22
CA LYS A 101 0.70 1.59 -4.41
C LYS A 101 1.51 0.42 -4.97
N ALA A 102 2.11 -0.39 -4.09
CA ALA A 102 2.96 -1.52 -4.48
C ALA A 102 2.20 -2.66 -5.18
N ILE A 103 0.88 -2.79 -4.94
CA ILE A 103 0.07 -3.88 -5.51
C ILE A 103 -0.74 -3.47 -6.75
N GLN A 104 -0.62 -2.23 -7.21
CA GLN A 104 -1.44 -1.76 -8.35
C GLN A 104 -1.23 -2.60 -9.60
N GLU A 105 -2.34 -2.91 -10.28
CA GLU A 105 -2.30 -3.50 -11.62
C GLU A 105 -1.78 -2.46 -12.63
N PRO A 106 -0.96 -2.87 -13.59
CA PRO A 106 -0.58 -1.98 -14.67
C PRO A 106 -1.82 -1.51 -15.45
N PRO A 107 -1.82 -0.29 -16.01
CA PRO A 107 -2.92 0.21 -16.82
C PRO A 107 -3.27 -0.77 -17.93
N LYS A 108 -4.57 -1.09 -18.08
CA LYS A 108 -5.00 -1.97 -19.17
C LYS A 108 -4.77 -1.28 -20.50
N PRO A 109 -4.02 -1.89 -21.44
CA PRO A 109 -3.82 -1.30 -22.74
C PRO A 109 -5.16 -1.10 -23.46
N GLY A 110 -5.44 0.10 -23.95
CA GLY A 110 -6.59 0.41 -24.80
C GLY A 110 -7.79 1.10 -24.14
N ARG A 111 -7.73 1.49 -22.87
CA ARG A 111 -8.77 2.32 -22.26
C ARG A 111 -8.30 3.80 -22.21
N LYS A 112 -8.52 4.50 -23.33
CA LYS A 112 -8.44 5.95 -23.35
C LYS A 112 -9.76 6.56 -22.87
#